data_ef6346009569c441ce45390b17d23fe7
#
_entry.id   ef6346009569c441ce45390b17d23fe7
#
_cell.length_a   1.000
_cell.length_b   1.000
_cell.length_c   1.000
_cell.angle_alpha   90.00
_cell.angle_beta   90.00
_cell.angle_gamma   90.00
#
_symmetry.space_group_name_H-M   'P 1'
#
loop_
_entity.id
_entity.type
_entity.pdbx_description
1 polymer ?
#
loop_
_entity_poly.entity_id
_entity_poly.type
_entity_poly.pdbx_seq_one_letter_code
_entity_poly.pdbx_strand_id
1 'polypeptide(L)'
;MTPPAGFSDSRPLRLYGRMVGVTSNVAMAFAALLVLMDLALIGLAVAMRYLAGAPPAWSDEIVALSLTAIVMLGAPKVLASGGHIGVDIVTSLSRGRVAVCLNIWANLGVLAVAWLLIVNGWNTARFSRTLGSLTEGHLELPLWMLQLLLPLGGMLLALVAIELLWRNVETLLKPTARETAR
;
A
#
# COMPACT_ATOMS: atom_id res chain seq x y z
N MET A 1 7.26 0.92 19.10
CA MET A 1 6.08 0.86 19.99
C MET A 1 5.68 -0.60 20.10
N THR A 2 5.89 -1.23 21.25
CA THR A 2 5.46 -2.59 21.54
C THR A 2 3.94 -2.60 21.69
N PRO A 3 3.19 -3.52 21.05
CA PRO A 3 1.75 -3.61 21.25
C PRO A 3 1.46 -3.96 22.72
N PRO A 4 0.39 -3.44 23.32
CA PRO A 4 0.05 -3.72 24.70
C PRO A 4 -0.16 -5.22 24.89
N ALA A 5 0.53 -5.81 25.86
CA ALA A 5 0.42 -7.19 26.26
C ALA A 5 -1.00 -7.46 26.79
N GLY A 6 -1.80 -8.21 26.03
CA GLY A 6 -3.16 -8.56 26.41
C GLY A 6 -4.05 -9.12 25.31
N PHE A 7 -3.60 -9.12 24.06
CA PHE A 7 -4.36 -9.69 22.95
C PHE A 7 -4.01 -11.18 22.77
N SER A 8 -4.88 -12.07 23.24
CA SER A 8 -4.86 -13.47 22.81
C SER A 8 -5.36 -13.53 21.36
N ASP A 9 -4.52 -13.14 20.40
CA ASP A 9 -4.78 -13.38 18.99
C ASP A 9 -4.98 -14.87 18.75
N SER A 10 -6.05 -15.24 18.05
CA SER A 10 -6.24 -16.62 17.60
C SER A 10 -4.99 -17.07 16.80
N ARG A 11 -4.55 -18.33 16.99
CA ARG A 11 -3.36 -18.86 16.30
C ARG A 11 -3.37 -18.57 14.78
N PRO A 12 -4.50 -18.73 14.05
CA PRO A 12 -4.58 -18.40 12.63
C PRO A 12 -4.37 -16.91 12.33
N LEU A 13 -4.90 -16.01 13.16
CA LEU A 13 -4.73 -14.56 12.97
C LEU A 13 -3.27 -14.13 13.14
N ARG A 14 -2.54 -14.72 14.08
CA ARG A 14 -1.10 -14.44 14.26
C ARG A 14 -0.27 -14.90 13.07
N LEU A 15 -0.61 -16.07 12.51
CA LEU A 15 0.11 -16.58 11.33
C LEU A 15 -0.16 -15.71 10.11
N TYR A 16 -1.44 -15.38 9.86
CA TYR A 16 -1.85 -14.48 8.78
C TYR A 16 -1.19 -13.10 8.91
N GLY A 17 -1.27 -12.47 10.08
CA GLY A 17 -0.65 -11.17 10.34
C GLY A 17 0.87 -11.19 10.17
N ARG A 18 1.53 -12.31 10.50
CA ARG A 18 2.99 -12.46 10.24
C ARG A 18 3.30 -12.52 8.74
N MET A 19 2.51 -13.26 7.96
CA MET A 19 2.67 -13.33 6.50
C MET A 19 2.41 -11.97 5.86
N VAL A 20 1.32 -11.29 6.20
CA VAL A 20 0.99 -9.95 5.69
C VAL A 20 2.05 -8.94 6.10
N GLY A 21 2.53 -8.99 7.35
CA GLY A 21 3.60 -8.12 7.83
C GLY A 21 4.92 -8.32 7.08
N VAL A 22 5.33 -9.56 6.81
CA VAL A 22 6.54 -9.85 6.02
C VAL A 22 6.37 -9.35 4.59
N THR A 23 5.25 -9.65 3.94
CA THR A 23 4.97 -9.21 2.57
C THR A 23 4.96 -7.69 2.45
N SER A 24 4.31 -6.98 3.39
CA SER A 24 4.29 -5.51 3.42
C SER A 24 5.67 -4.91 3.68
N ASN A 25 6.50 -5.54 4.53
CA ASN A 25 7.87 -5.09 4.78
C ASN A 25 8.76 -5.27 3.54
N VAL A 26 8.63 -6.40 2.84
CA VAL A 26 9.37 -6.66 1.60
C VAL A 26 8.96 -5.66 0.52
N ALA A 27 7.64 -5.45 0.34
CA ALA A 27 7.13 -4.46 -0.62
C ALA A 27 7.65 -3.03 -0.30
N MET A 28 7.66 -2.65 0.98
CA MET A 28 8.19 -1.36 1.41
C MET A 28 9.70 -1.24 1.18
N ALA A 29 10.47 -2.31 1.39
CA ALA A 29 11.90 -2.32 1.11
C ALA A 29 12.18 -2.12 -0.38
N PHE A 30 11.39 -2.75 -1.27
CA PHE A 30 11.46 -2.51 -2.72
C PHE A 30 11.09 -1.07 -3.07
N ALA A 31 10.03 -0.51 -2.47
CA ALA A 31 9.66 0.89 -2.68
C ALA A 31 10.79 1.83 -2.25
N ALA A 32 11.42 1.60 -1.10
CA ALA A 32 12.55 2.39 -0.63
C ALA A 32 13.76 2.30 -1.57
N LEU A 33 14.04 1.10 -2.10
CA LEU A 33 15.12 0.92 -3.09
C LEU A 33 14.84 1.70 -4.38
N LEU A 34 13.58 1.70 -4.87
CA LEU A 34 13.18 2.48 -6.03
C LEU A 34 13.35 3.98 -5.77
N VAL A 35 13.00 4.48 -4.59
CA VAL A 35 13.23 5.90 -4.22
C VAL A 35 14.71 6.25 -4.27
N LEU A 36 15.60 5.38 -3.76
CA LEU A 36 17.04 5.61 -3.82
C LEU A 36 17.56 5.57 -5.26
N MET A 37 17.03 4.68 -6.09
CA MET A 37 17.33 4.60 -7.52
C MET A 37 16.91 5.89 -8.24
N ASP A 38 15.68 6.36 -8.00
CA ASP A 38 15.17 7.60 -8.59
C ASP A 38 16.03 8.82 -8.19
N LEU A 39 16.40 8.89 -6.91
CA LEU A 39 17.29 9.94 -6.43
C LEU A 39 18.64 9.93 -7.16
N ALA A 40 19.22 8.75 -7.36
CA ALA A 40 20.47 8.58 -8.11
C ALA A 40 20.31 8.96 -9.59
N LEU A 41 19.20 8.56 -10.24
CA LEU A 41 18.90 8.90 -11.63
C LEU A 41 18.71 10.41 -11.82
N ILE A 42 17.95 11.06 -10.95
CA ILE A 42 17.75 12.51 -10.98
C ILE A 42 19.08 13.24 -10.77
N GLY A 43 19.88 12.79 -9.80
CA GLY A 43 21.22 13.34 -9.55
C GLY A 43 22.13 13.21 -10.76
N LEU A 44 22.13 12.03 -11.42
CA LEU A 44 22.87 11.78 -12.65
C LEU A 44 22.39 12.69 -13.79
N ALA A 45 21.07 12.82 -13.99
CA ALA A 45 20.49 13.67 -15.04
C ALA A 45 20.89 15.14 -14.87
N VAL A 46 20.87 15.61 -13.62
CA VAL A 46 21.32 16.98 -13.27
C VAL A 46 22.81 17.14 -13.55
N ALA A 47 23.65 16.21 -13.10
CA ALA A 47 25.09 16.26 -13.35
C ALA A 47 25.42 16.26 -14.85
N MET A 48 24.80 15.38 -15.63
CA MET A 48 24.99 15.31 -17.09
C MET A 48 24.52 16.58 -17.80
N ARG A 49 23.45 17.22 -17.33
CA ARG A 49 22.98 18.51 -17.85
C ARG A 49 24.02 19.59 -17.72
N TYR A 50 24.68 19.70 -16.56
CA TYR A 50 25.64 20.75 -16.28
C TYR A 50 27.07 20.45 -16.78
N LEU A 51 27.48 19.16 -16.81
CA LEU A 51 28.83 18.75 -17.20
C LEU A 51 28.95 18.48 -18.69
N ALA A 52 27.94 17.81 -19.29
CA ALA A 52 27.95 17.37 -20.67
C ALA A 52 26.98 18.15 -21.59
N GLY A 53 26.12 19.02 -21.04
CA GLY A 53 25.11 19.76 -21.78
C GLY A 53 23.99 18.88 -22.39
N ALA A 54 23.97 17.58 -22.09
CA ALA A 54 23.05 16.61 -22.67
C ALA A 54 22.49 15.69 -21.56
N PRO A 55 21.34 16.00 -20.95
CA PRO A 55 20.70 15.11 -20.00
C PRO A 55 20.16 13.86 -20.70
N PRO A 56 20.24 12.66 -20.05
CA PRO A 56 19.68 11.45 -20.62
C PRO A 56 18.14 11.50 -20.60
N ALA A 57 17.50 11.53 -21.78
CA ALA A 57 16.03 11.67 -21.89
C ALA A 57 15.26 10.48 -21.30
N TRP A 58 15.88 9.29 -21.24
CA TRP A 58 15.28 8.08 -20.66
C TRP A 58 15.18 8.10 -19.13
N SER A 59 15.99 8.92 -18.44
CA SER A 59 15.99 8.96 -16.96
C SER A 59 14.68 9.48 -16.40
N ASP A 60 14.13 10.54 -16.98
CA ASP A 60 12.86 11.14 -16.53
C ASP A 60 11.69 10.16 -16.71
N GLU A 61 11.74 9.36 -17.78
CA GLU A 61 10.73 8.35 -18.06
C GLU A 61 10.77 7.22 -17.02
N ILE A 62 11.95 6.70 -16.67
CA ILE A 62 12.10 5.68 -15.63
C ILE A 62 11.59 6.21 -14.29
N VAL A 63 11.96 7.42 -13.89
CA VAL A 63 11.49 8.04 -12.65
C VAL A 63 9.96 8.18 -12.62
N ALA A 64 9.35 8.60 -13.72
CA ALA A 64 7.88 8.72 -13.79
C ALA A 64 7.18 7.35 -13.66
N LEU A 65 7.74 6.29 -14.24
CA LEU A 65 7.19 4.94 -14.20
C LEU A 65 7.37 4.29 -12.82
N SER A 66 8.53 4.49 -12.18
CA SER A 66 8.82 3.96 -10.85
C SER A 66 7.95 4.58 -9.76
N LEU A 67 7.49 5.83 -9.94
CA LEU A 67 6.62 6.50 -8.97
C LEU A 67 5.33 5.70 -8.70
N THR A 68 4.73 5.13 -9.74
CA THR A 68 3.56 4.25 -9.59
C THR A 68 3.90 3.00 -8.77
N ALA A 69 5.06 2.39 -9.02
CA ALA A 69 5.51 1.22 -8.27
C ALA A 69 5.78 1.57 -6.80
N ILE A 70 6.44 2.70 -6.53
CA ILE A 70 6.72 3.19 -5.17
C ILE A 70 5.42 3.34 -4.38
N VAL A 71 4.41 4.00 -4.96
CA VAL A 71 3.12 4.21 -4.30
C VAL A 71 2.40 2.89 -4.05
N MET A 72 2.30 2.02 -5.05
CA MET A 72 1.57 0.76 -4.95
C MET A 72 2.23 -0.25 -4.00
N LEU A 73 3.56 -0.26 -3.91
CA LEU A 73 4.31 -1.13 -3.00
C LEU A 73 4.41 -0.54 -1.58
N GLY A 74 4.45 0.79 -1.44
CA GLY A 74 4.56 1.46 -0.14
C GLY A 74 3.23 1.54 0.62
N ALA A 75 2.12 1.76 -0.07
CA ALA A 75 0.80 1.97 0.53
C ALA A 75 0.35 0.86 1.51
N PRO A 76 0.57 -0.46 1.26
CA PRO A 76 0.19 -1.52 2.20
C PRO A 76 0.89 -1.39 3.55
N LYS A 77 2.17 -1.02 3.57
CA LYS A 77 2.92 -0.84 4.82
C LYS A 77 2.45 0.38 5.60
N VAL A 78 2.16 1.48 4.91
CA VAL A 78 1.58 2.70 5.52
C VAL A 78 0.23 2.38 6.15
N LEU A 79 -0.63 1.63 5.46
CA LEU A 79 -1.90 1.15 5.99
C LEU A 79 -1.70 0.30 7.25
N ALA A 80 -0.79 -0.70 7.21
CA ALA A 80 -0.51 -1.59 8.33
C ALA A 80 0.06 -0.87 9.56
N SER A 81 0.77 0.24 9.37
CA SER A 81 1.33 1.05 10.47
C SER A 81 0.34 2.03 11.10
N GLY A 82 -0.92 2.02 10.67
CA GLY A 82 -1.94 2.95 11.17
C GLY A 82 -1.82 4.35 10.58
N GLY A 83 -1.19 4.51 9.42
CA GLY A 83 -0.92 5.80 8.78
C GLY A 83 -2.13 6.55 8.21
N HIS A 84 -3.35 6.16 8.58
CA HIS A 84 -4.55 6.92 8.25
C HIS A 84 -4.74 8.09 9.24
N ILE A 85 -3.99 9.17 9.03
CA ILE A 85 -4.02 10.37 9.88
C ILE A 85 -5.44 10.87 10.12
N GLY A 86 -6.33 10.80 9.13
CA GLY A 86 -7.74 11.21 9.27
C GLY A 86 -8.55 10.34 10.22
N VAL A 87 -8.28 9.03 10.23
CA VAL A 87 -8.98 8.09 11.13
C VAL A 87 -8.42 8.19 12.54
N ASP A 88 -7.11 8.36 12.69
CA ASP A 88 -6.45 8.51 14.00
C ASP A 88 -6.93 9.77 14.75
N ILE A 89 -7.16 10.88 14.05
CA ILE A 89 -7.73 12.09 14.67
C ILE A 89 -9.17 11.83 15.17
N VAL A 90 -10.01 11.20 14.35
CA VAL A 90 -11.41 10.92 14.73
C VAL A 90 -11.49 9.84 15.81
N THR A 91 -10.64 8.83 15.76
CA THR A 91 -10.60 7.77 16.78
C THR A 91 -9.97 8.23 18.10
N SER A 92 -9.06 9.20 18.07
CA SER A 92 -8.51 9.81 19.28
C SER A 92 -9.54 10.67 20.02
N LEU A 93 -10.50 11.27 19.30
CA LEU A 93 -11.63 11.99 19.88
C LEU A 93 -12.75 11.04 20.36
N SER A 94 -12.85 9.83 19.79
CA SER A 94 -13.89 8.85 20.09
C SER A 94 -13.35 7.75 21.01
N ARG A 95 -13.98 7.52 22.16
CA ARG A 95 -13.59 6.47 23.12
C ARG A 95 -14.50 5.25 23.00
N GLY A 96 -13.92 4.05 23.13
CA GLY A 96 -14.67 2.80 23.23
C GLY A 96 -15.15 2.23 21.89
N ARG A 97 -16.38 1.71 21.85
CA ARG A 97 -16.95 0.99 20.70
C ARG A 97 -17.09 1.84 19.43
N VAL A 98 -17.30 3.16 19.56
CA VAL A 98 -17.45 4.07 18.42
C VAL A 98 -16.14 4.15 17.60
N ALA A 99 -15.00 4.21 18.28
CA ALA A 99 -13.68 4.21 17.59
C ALA A 99 -13.47 2.93 16.76
N VAL A 100 -13.87 1.77 17.31
CA VAL A 100 -13.74 0.48 16.59
C VAL A 100 -14.68 0.42 15.37
N CYS A 101 -15.91 0.92 15.50
CA CYS A 101 -16.85 1.02 14.37
C CYS A 101 -16.31 1.92 13.25
N LEU A 102 -15.73 3.07 13.59
CA LEU A 102 -15.12 3.97 12.62
C LEU A 102 -13.95 3.32 11.90
N ASN A 103 -13.10 2.58 12.61
CA ASN A 103 -12.00 1.82 12.02
C ASN A 103 -12.50 0.72 11.06
N ILE A 104 -13.59 0.05 11.39
CA ILE A 104 -14.20 -0.94 10.49
C ILE A 104 -14.69 -0.25 9.22
N TRP A 105 -15.39 0.88 9.33
CA TRP A 105 -15.87 1.64 8.17
C TRP A 105 -14.71 2.12 7.28
N ALA A 106 -13.64 2.63 7.88
CA ALA A 106 -12.46 3.05 7.15
C ALA A 106 -11.79 1.89 6.39
N ASN A 107 -11.62 0.73 7.06
CA ASN A 107 -11.05 -0.45 6.43
C ASN A 107 -11.94 -1.03 5.32
N LEU A 108 -13.27 -0.94 5.46
CA LEU A 108 -14.20 -1.28 4.38
C LEU A 108 -14.03 -0.36 3.16
N GLY A 109 -13.83 0.94 3.38
CA GLY A 109 -13.51 1.90 2.32
C GLY A 109 -12.21 1.53 1.60
N VAL A 110 -11.15 1.19 2.36
CA VAL A 110 -9.88 0.72 1.77
C VAL A 110 -10.07 -0.56 0.97
N LEU A 111 -10.87 -1.50 1.47
CA LEU A 111 -11.15 -2.75 0.76
C LEU A 111 -11.92 -2.51 -0.55
N ALA A 112 -12.87 -1.57 -0.55
CA ALA A 112 -13.58 -1.16 -1.77
C ALA A 112 -12.62 -0.54 -2.81
N VAL A 113 -11.72 0.35 -2.38
CA VAL A 113 -10.69 0.91 -3.26
C VAL A 113 -9.74 -0.18 -3.78
N ALA A 114 -9.30 -1.08 -2.92
CA ALA A 114 -8.44 -2.21 -3.31
C ALA A 114 -9.12 -3.09 -4.36
N TRP A 115 -10.41 -3.39 -4.19
CA TRP A 115 -11.21 -4.12 -5.18
C TRP A 115 -11.27 -3.39 -6.52
N LEU A 116 -11.56 -2.08 -6.52
CA LEU A 116 -11.57 -1.27 -7.73
C LEU A 116 -10.21 -1.28 -8.44
N LEU A 117 -9.10 -1.19 -7.69
CA LEU A 117 -7.75 -1.26 -8.25
C LEU A 117 -7.46 -2.63 -8.88
N ILE A 118 -7.90 -3.71 -8.26
CA ILE A 118 -7.72 -5.07 -8.79
C ILE A 118 -8.50 -5.24 -10.09
N VAL A 119 -9.80 -4.94 -10.07
CA VAL A 119 -10.69 -5.19 -11.22
C VAL A 119 -10.35 -4.26 -12.39
N ASN A 120 -10.27 -2.96 -12.14
CA ASN A 120 -9.99 -1.99 -13.20
C ASN A 120 -8.55 -2.09 -13.69
N GLY A 121 -7.58 -2.26 -12.78
CA GLY A 121 -6.17 -2.43 -13.15
C GLY A 121 -5.95 -3.67 -14.02
N TRP A 122 -6.62 -4.79 -13.69
CA TRP A 122 -6.57 -5.99 -14.50
C TRP A 122 -7.19 -5.80 -15.89
N ASN A 123 -8.39 -5.21 -15.95
CA ASN A 123 -9.08 -4.95 -17.21
C ASN A 123 -8.28 -4.00 -18.11
N THR A 124 -7.70 -2.94 -17.53
CA THR A 124 -6.88 -1.98 -18.25
C THR A 124 -5.60 -2.62 -18.77
N ALA A 125 -4.92 -3.44 -17.96
CA ALA A 125 -3.73 -4.17 -18.39
C ALA A 125 -4.02 -5.15 -19.54
N ARG A 126 -5.14 -5.88 -19.46
CA ARG A 126 -5.57 -6.76 -20.56
C ARG A 126 -5.88 -5.99 -21.83
N PHE A 127 -6.58 -4.87 -21.72
CA PHE A 127 -6.94 -4.01 -22.85
C PHE A 127 -5.68 -3.44 -23.53
N SER A 128 -4.73 -2.88 -22.76
CA SER A 128 -3.46 -2.38 -23.29
C SER A 128 -2.62 -3.46 -23.95
N ARG A 129 -2.68 -4.69 -23.40
CA ARG A 129 -1.99 -5.83 -24.02
C ARG A 129 -2.59 -6.23 -25.37
N THR A 130 -3.92 -6.18 -25.51
CA THR A 130 -4.59 -6.51 -26.79
C THR A 130 -4.36 -5.45 -27.86
N LEU A 131 -4.19 -4.18 -27.46
CA LEU A 131 -3.87 -3.08 -28.37
C LEU A 131 -2.39 -2.98 -28.72
N GLY A 132 -1.51 -3.69 -27.99
CA GLY A 132 -0.06 -3.56 -28.16
C GLY A 132 0.47 -2.17 -27.81
N SER A 133 -0.22 -1.45 -26.91
CA SER A 133 0.13 -0.07 -26.54
C SER A 133 1.48 -0.01 -25.84
N LEU A 134 2.34 0.89 -26.33
CA LEU A 134 3.65 1.23 -25.74
C LEU A 134 3.56 2.56 -24.99
N THR A 135 4.53 2.83 -24.12
CA THR A 135 4.68 4.15 -23.47
C THR A 135 5.09 5.19 -24.50
N GLU A 136 4.58 6.42 -24.31
CA GLU A 136 5.00 7.57 -25.12
C GLU A 136 6.35 8.05 -24.58
N GLY A 137 7.46 7.55 -25.13
CA GLY A 137 8.78 7.94 -24.69
C GLY A 137 9.90 7.24 -25.47
N HIS A 138 11.14 7.39 -25.01
CA HIS A 138 12.33 6.80 -25.64
C HIS A 138 12.46 5.29 -25.37
N LEU A 139 11.82 4.78 -24.31
CA LEU A 139 11.96 3.38 -23.88
C LEU A 139 10.96 2.43 -24.53
N GLU A 140 9.87 2.96 -25.11
CA GLU A 140 8.81 2.18 -25.78
C GLU A 140 8.40 0.92 -24.99
N LEU A 141 8.24 1.06 -23.65
CA LEU A 141 7.92 -0.05 -22.79
C LEU A 141 6.46 -0.46 -22.97
N PRO A 142 6.13 -1.76 -22.92
CA PRO A 142 4.75 -2.22 -23.04
C PRO A 142 3.90 -1.76 -21.83
N LEU A 143 2.91 -0.92 -22.10
CA LEU A 143 2.09 -0.23 -21.10
C LEU A 143 1.39 -1.18 -20.13
N TRP A 144 1.02 -2.38 -20.59
CA TRP A 144 0.37 -3.39 -19.76
C TRP A 144 1.21 -3.85 -18.56
N MET A 145 2.55 -3.84 -18.65
CA MET A 145 3.42 -4.21 -17.54
C MET A 145 3.30 -3.23 -16.38
N LEU A 146 3.24 -1.93 -16.70
CA LEU A 146 3.09 -0.87 -15.70
C LEU A 146 1.71 -0.91 -15.05
N GLN A 147 0.68 -1.17 -15.85
CA GLN A 147 -0.68 -1.28 -15.37
C GLN A 147 -0.91 -2.48 -14.46
N LEU A 148 -0.10 -3.55 -14.55
CA LEU A 148 -0.13 -4.68 -13.61
C LEU A 148 0.29 -4.30 -12.18
N LEU A 149 0.97 -3.18 -11.99
CA LEU A 149 1.28 -2.67 -10.64
C LEU A 149 0.02 -2.26 -9.86
N LEU A 150 -1.05 -1.83 -10.56
CA LEU A 150 -2.31 -1.46 -9.92
C LEU A 150 -3.00 -2.66 -9.24
N PRO A 151 -3.29 -3.77 -9.94
CA PRO A 151 -3.88 -4.94 -9.29
C PRO A 151 -2.95 -5.59 -8.26
N LEU A 152 -1.63 -5.55 -8.47
CA LEU A 152 -0.66 -6.04 -7.50
C LEU A 152 -0.69 -5.22 -6.20
N GLY A 153 -0.65 -3.89 -6.29
CA GLY A 153 -0.80 -2.99 -5.14
C GLY A 153 -2.17 -3.13 -4.48
N GLY A 154 -3.23 -3.26 -5.28
CA GLY A 154 -4.59 -3.53 -4.80
C GLY A 154 -4.68 -4.84 -4.00
N MET A 155 -4.05 -5.93 -4.46
CA MET A 155 -4.00 -7.19 -3.72
C MET A 155 -3.27 -7.05 -2.37
N LEU A 156 -2.13 -6.36 -2.37
CA LEU A 156 -1.38 -6.11 -1.13
C LEU A 156 -2.19 -5.26 -0.14
N LEU A 157 -2.89 -4.22 -0.63
CA LEU A 157 -3.79 -3.40 0.19
C LEU A 157 -4.96 -4.22 0.75
N ALA A 158 -5.57 -5.08 -0.09
CA ALA A 158 -6.67 -5.95 0.34
C ALA A 158 -6.23 -6.91 1.46
N LEU A 159 -5.05 -7.53 1.35
CA LEU A 159 -4.51 -8.41 2.37
C LEU A 159 -4.36 -7.72 3.73
N VAL A 160 -3.82 -6.50 3.74
CA VAL A 160 -3.68 -5.69 4.96
C VAL A 160 -5.04 -5.25 5.50
N ALA A 161 -5.94 -4.78 4.63
CA ALA A 161 -7.27 -4.35 5.05
C ALA A 161 -8.09 -5.50 5.68
N ILE A 162 -8.00 -6.72 5.15
CA ILE A 162 -8.63 -7.93 5.70
C ILE A 162 -8.05 -8.24 7.09
N GLU A 163 -6.72 -8.16 7.26
CA GLU A 163 -6.10 -8.36 8.57
C GLU A 163 -6.62 -7.36 9.60
N LEU A 164 -6.65 -6.07 9.25
CA LEU A 164 -7.12 -5.02 10.14
C LEU A 164 -8.61 -5.15 10.46
N LEU A 165 -9.44 -5.53 9.48
CA LEU A 165 -10.85 -5.83 9.71
C LEU A 165 -11.03 -6.98 10.70
N TRP A 166 -10.30 -8.07 10.51
CA TRP A 166 -10.37 -9.23 11.41
C TRP A 166 -10.00 -8.84 12.85
N ARG A 167 -8.91 -8.11 13.04
CA ARG A 167 -8.49 -7.60 14.36
C ARG A 167 -9.54 -6.71 15.01
N ASN A 168 -10.15 -5.81 14.24
CA ASN A 168 -11.20 -4.92 14.74
C ASN A 168 -12.48 -5.68 15.14
N VAL A 169 -12.88 -6.68 14.36
CA VAL A 169 -14.04 -7.54 14.67
C VAL A 169 -13.77 -8.37 15.93
N GLU A 170 -12.59 -8.98 16.10
CA GLU A 170 -12.25 -9.69 17.34
C GLU A 170 -12.29 -8.77 18.56
N THR A 171 -11.88 -7.51 18.40
CA THR A 171 -11.94 -6.51 19.47
C THR A 171 -13.38 -6.18 19.88
N LEU A 172 -14.32 -6.13 18.92
CA LEU A 172 -15.74 -5.90 19.20
C LEU A 172 -16.41 -7.09 19.89
N LEU A 173 -16.03 -8.31 19.51
CA LEU A 173 -16.64 -9.54 20.03
C LEU A 173 -16.16 -9.92 21.44
N LYS A 174 -15.00 -9.41 21.88
CA LYS A 174 -14.52 -9.64 23.26
C LYS A 174 -15.22 -8.67 24.21
N PRO A 175 -15.98 -9.17 25.20
CA PRO A 175 -16.60 -8.30 26.22
C PRO A 175 -15.49 -7.56 26.97
N THR A 176 -15.67 -6.26 27.11
CA THR A 176 -14.76 -5.42 27.91
C THR A 176 -14.79 -5.92 29.34
N ALA A 177 -13.65 -6.38 29.87
CA ALA A 177 -13.49 -6.89 31.25
C ALA A 177 -13.88 -5.87 32.35
N ARG A 178 -14.45 -4.72 31.99
CA ARG A 178 -15.01 -3.71 32.91
C ARG A 178 -16.50 -3.88 33.19
N GLU A 179 -17.22 -4.78 32.51
CA GLU A 179 -18.65 -5.04 32.81
C GLU A 179 -18.86 -6.15 33.83
N THR A 180 -17.83 -6.97 34.12
CA THR A 180 -17.91 -8.05 35.14
C THR A 180 -17.44 -7.63 36.52
N ALA A 181 -17.11 -6.34 36.72
CA ALA A 181 -16.71 -5.79 38.05
C ALA A 181 -17.71 -4.75 38.59
N ARG A 182 -19.02 -4.92 38.26
CA ARG A 182 -20.12 -4.21 38.89
C ARG A 182 -21.13 -5.18 39.46
#